data_3cc8951b65fd2658e0b14aadece4120b
#
_entry.id   3cc8951b65fd2658e0b14aadece4120b
#
_cell.length_a   1.000
_cell.length_b   1.000
_cell.length_c   1.000
_cell.angle_alpha   90.00
_cell.angle_beta   90.00
_cell.angle_gamma   90.00
#
_symmetry.space_group_name_H-M   'P 1'
#
loop_
_entity.id
_entity.type
_entity.pdbx_description
1 polymer ?
#
loop_
_entity_poly.entity_id
_entity_poly.type
_entity_poly.pdbx_seq_one_letter_code
_entity_poly.pdbx_strand_id
1 'polypeptide(L)'
;MEIDERKEDVVEVFTEYLVNNGLKKSQERYVVLEAAGKMNGLFTAAELHTYLVNNMNFHLSPATVYSSIKLLLQCGILVGHFLSSKSVMFEYAYGKTSFKYAICSKCGRISPIHDRTLDRAVSVVKTPRLHFNFYKTYIYGICASCARKEKSKLCKIQNKNKK
;
A
#
# COMPACT_ATOMS: atom_id res chain seq x y z
N MET A 1 -12.41 12.22 -18.45
CA MET A 1 -12.90 13.41 -17.70
C MET A 1 -13.23 13.10 -16.25
N GLU A 2 -13.22 11.83 -15.82
CA GLU A 2 -13.47 11.41 -14.41
C GLU A 2 -12.28 11.51 -13.45
N ILE A 3 -11.10 11.87 -13.93
CA ILE A 3 -9.85 11.86 -13.11
C ILE A 3 -9.68 13.17 -12.34
N ASP A 4 -10.33 14.24 -12.77
CA ASP A 4 -10.14 15.58 -12.18
C ASP A 4 -11.06 15.82 -10.96
N GLU A 5 -12.30 15.41 -11.01
CA GLU A 5 -13.25 15.53 -9.88
C GLU A 5 -12.78 14.76 -8.63
N ARG A 6 -12.15 13.60 -8.80
CA ARG A 6 -11.61 12.81 -7.68
C ARG A 6 -10.36 13.41 -7.02
N LYS A 7 -9.66 14.32 -7.71
CA LYS A 7 -8.50 15.02 -7.12
C LYS A 7 -8.91 16.20 -6.26
N GLU A 8 -9.92 16.93 -6.68
CA GLU A 8 -10.46 18.04 -5.88
C GLU A 8 -11.04 17.52 -4.56
N ASP A 9 -11.80 16.44 -4.60
CA ASP A 9 -12.37 15.77 -3.42
C ASP A 9 -11.32 15.35 -2.39
N VAL A 10 -10.18 14.77 -2.81
CA VAL A 10 -9.17 14.30 -1.85
C VAL A 10 -8.42 15.45 -1.16
N VAL A 11 -8.19 16.54 -1.87
CA VAL A 11 -7.57 17.74 -1.28
C VAL A 11 -8.52 18.38 -0.28
N GLU A 12 -9.81 18.40 -0.57
CA GLU A 12 -10.84 18.90 0.34
C GLU A 12 -10.91 18.05 1.62
N VAL A 13 -11.01 16.72 1.50
CA VAL A 13 -10.99 15.80 2.63
C VAL A 13 -9.76 15.99 3.51
N PHE A 14 -8.58 16.13 2.89
CA PHE A 14 -7.36 16.38 3.67
C PHE A 14 -7.35 17.74 4.34
N THR A 15 -7.86 18.76 3.65
CA THR A 15 -7.96 20.12 4.17
C THR A 15 -8.91 20.20 5.36
N GLU A 16 -10.09 19.59 5.26
CA GLU A 16 -11.05 19.49 6.36
C GLU A 16 -10.45 18.75 7.57
N TYR A 17 -9.75 17.62 7.32
CA TYR A 17 -9.06 16.90 8.37
C TYR A 17 -8.04 17.80 9.10
N LEU A 18 -7.23 18.57 8.36
CA LEU A 18 -6.26 19.48 8.97
C LEU A 18 -6.93 20.57 9.82
N VAL A 19 -8.02 21.17 9.30
CA VAL A 19 -8.79 22.22 10.02
C VAL A 19 -9.40 21.65 11.29
N ASN A 20 -10.09 20.53 11.20
CA ASN A 20 -10.78 19.91 12.33
C ASN A 20 -9.83 19.47 13.45
N ASN A 21 -8.57 19.23 13.13
CA ASN A 21 -7.53 18.87 14.10
C ASN A 21 -6.61 20.05 14.49
N GLY A 22 -6.92 21.29 14.09
CA GLY A 22 -6.11 22.46 14.41
C GLY A 22 -4.69 22.43 13.80
N LEU A 23 -4.52 21.71 12.68
CA LEU A 23 -3.22 21.51 12.04
C LEU A 23 -2.97 22.54 10.94
N LYS A 24 -1.70 22.98 10.83
CA LYS A 24 -1.29 23.96 9.81
C LYS A 24 -1.45 23.39 8.40
N LYS A 25 -2.05 24.17 7.48
CA LYS A 25 -2.11 23.91 6.05
C LYS A 25 -0.79 24.32 5.39
N SER A 26 0.24 23.47 5.44
CA SER A 26 1.52 23.79 4.84
C SER A 26 1.64 23.20 3.44
N GLN A 27 2.36 23.86 2.55
CA GLN A 27 2.59 23.43 1.19
C GLN A 27 3.20 22.01 1.12
N GLU A 28 4.14 21.72 2.02
CA GLU A 28 4.82 20.42 2.08
C GLU A 28 3.83 19.25 2.23
N ARG A 29 2.77 19.42 3.04
CA ARG A 29 1.75 18.39 3.25
C ARG A 29 0.96 18.10 1.98
N TYR A 30 0.59 19.13 1.23
CA TYR A 30 -0.14 18.96 -0.03
C TYR A 30 0.74 18.37 -1.13
N VAL A 31 2.02 18.74 -1.18
CA VAL A 31 2.97 18.14 -2.13
C VAL A 31 3.18 16.65 -1.83
N VAL A 32 3.25 16.26 -0.53
CA VAL A 32 3.31 14.84 -0.16
C VAL A 32 2.01 14.10 -0.51
N LEU A 33 0.84 14.71 -0.31
CA LEU A 33 -0.44 14.16 -0.76
C LEU A 33 -0.46 13.93 -2.28
N GLU A 34 -0.05 14.92 -3.05
CA GLU A 34 0.01 14.83 -4.51
C GLU A 34 0.97 13.72 -4.98
N ALA A 35 2.17 13.67 -4.39
CA ALA A 35 3.16 12.64 -4.67
C ALA A 35 2.61 11.24 -4.36
N ALA A 36 1.98 11.07 -3.20
CA ALA A 36 1.37 9.80 -2.81
C ALA A 36 0.26 9.34 -3.78
N GLY A 37 -0.53 10.27 -4.30
CA GLY A 37 -1.55 10.00 -5.32
C GLY A 37 -0.99 9.55 -6.68
N LYS A 38 0.26 9.90 -6.98
CA LYS A 38 0.98 9.50 -8.20
C LYS A 38 1.72 8.17 -8.05
N MET A 39 1.88 7.67 -6.80
CA MET A 39 2.50 6.36 -6.56
C MET A 39 1.55 5.23 -6.96
N ASN A 40 2.05 4.29 -7.77
CA ASN A 40 1.28 3.13 -8.20
C ASN A 40 1.53 1.93 -7.27
N GLY A 41 0.45 1.44 -6.62
CA GLY A 41 0.51 0.27 -5.75
C GLY A 41 1.19 0.54 -4.41
N LEU A 42 1.95 -0.43 -3.94
CA LEU A 42 2.65 -0.37 -2.65
C LEU A 42 3.95 0.43 -2.77
N PHE A 43 4.20 1.31 -1.82
CA PHE A 43 5.45 2.08 -1.73
C PHE A 43 5.91 2.25 -0.27
N THR A 44 7.18 2.51 -0.07
CA THR A 44 7.78 2.87 1.23
C THR A 44 7.90 4.38 1.37
N ALA A 45 8.10 4.88 2.58
CA ALA A 45 8.38 6.31 2.80
C ALA A 45 9.66 6.78 2.08
N ALA A 46 10.67 5.92 1.96
CA ALA A 46 11.91 6.21 1.24
C ALA A 46 11.66 6.35 -0.28
N GLU A 47 10.83 5.49 -0.88
CA GLU A 47 10.46 5.60 -2.28
C GLU A 47 9.64 6.87 -2.55
N LEU A 48 8.71 7.22 -1.67
CA LEU A 48 7.96 8.48 -1.77
C LEU A 48 8.88 9.71 -1.65
N HIS A 49 9.84 9.68 -0.72
CA HIS A 49 10.84 10.73 -0.60
C HIS A 49 11.71 10.86 -1.87
N THR A 50 12.15 9.74 -2.43
CA THR A 50 12.90 9.71 -3.69
C THR A 50 12.08 10.26 -4.86
N TYR A 51 10.79 9.91 -4.91
CA TYR A 51 9.86 10.43 -5.92
C TYR A 51 9.69 11.96 -5.83
N LEU A 52 9.56 12.51 -4.63
CA LEU A 52 9.47 13.95 -4.39
C LEU A 52 10.70 14.69 -4.94
N VAL A 53 11.89 14.16 -4.67
CA VAL A 53 13.15 14.76 -5.14
C VAL A 53 13.29 14.64 -6.66
N ASN A 54 13.16 13.43 -7.20
CA ASN A 54 13.51 13.15 -8.60
C ASN A 54 12.45 13.57 -9.61
N ASN A 55 11.16 13.48 -9.24
CA ASN A 55 10.06 13.71 -10.18
C ASN A 55 9.35 15.04 -9.96
N MET A 56 9.40 15.58 -8.75
CA MET A 56 8.72 16.84 -8.43
C MET A 56 9.69 17.98 -8.11
N ASN A 57 11.00 17.68 -8.08
CA ASN A 57 12.06 18.63 -7.69
C ASN A 57 11.77 19.32 -6.35
N PHE A 58 11.20 18.57 -5.40
CA PHE A 58 10.77 19.09 -4.11
C PHE A 58 11.54 18.40 -2.98
N HIS A 59 12.40 19.18 -2.29
CA HIS A 59 13.31 18.66 -1.28
C HIS A 59 12.70 18.82 0.12
N LEU A 60 12.34 17.70 0.74
CA LEU A 60 11.84 17.63 2.10
C LEU A 60 12.79 16.81 2.99
N SER A 61 12.81 17.11 4.28
CA SER A 61 13.46 16.21 5.23
C SER A 61 12.68 14.89 5.32
N PRO A 62 13.35 13.74 5.56
CA PRO A 62 12.64 12.48 5.81
C PRO A 62 11.61 12.60 6.95
N ALA A 63 11.91 13.34 8.00
CA ALA A 63 10.99 13.59 9.11
C ALA A 63 9.69 14.27 8.66
N THR A 64 9.78 15.25 7.76
CA THR A 64 8.61 15.93 7.18
C THR A 64 7.75 14.97 6.34
N VAL A 65 8.38 14.10 5.54
CA VAL A 65 7.68 13.07 4.76
C VAL A 65 6.95 12.10 5.69
N TYR A 66 7.62 11.57 6.72
CA TYR A 66 7.01 10.66 7.69
C TYR A 66 5.85 11.31 8.46
N SER A 67 6.00 12.57 8.89
CA SER A 67 4.92 13.29 9.57
C SER A 67 3.70 13.51 8.68
N SER A 68 3.91 13.80 7.41
CA SER A 68 2.82 13.94 6.42
C SER A 68 2.15 12.61 6.12
N ILE A 69 2.90 11.52 5.93
CA ILE A 69 2.36 10.16 5.79
C ILE A 69 1.48 9.80 6.98
N LYS A 70 1.90 10.11 8.20
CA LYS A 70 1.10 9.85 9.41
C LYS A 70 -0.27 10.54 9.35
N LEU A 71 -0.33 11.79 8.89
CA LEU A 71 -1.60 12.51 8.72
C LEU A 71 -2.46 11.88 7.63
N LEU A 72 -1.86 11.49 6.50
CA LEU A 72 -2.58 10.82 5.41
C LEU A 72 -3.13 9.45 5.80
N LEU A 73 -2.46 8.73 6.71
CA LEU A 73 -2.97 7.50 7.32
C LEU A 73 -4.16 7.78 8.26
N GLN A 74 -4.07 8.82 9.07
CA GLN A 74 -5.10 9.18 10.03
C GLN A 74 -6.40 9.65 9.37
N CYS A 75 -6.31 10.35 8.24
CA CYS A 75 -7.50 10.77 7.47
C CYS A 75 -7.96 9.70 6.45
N GLY A 76 -7.31 8.53 6.40
CA GLY A 76 -7.73 7.41 5.55
C GLY A 76 -7.37 7.55 4.06
N ILE A 77 -6.58 8.55 3.68
CA ILE A 77 -6.10 8.72 2.29
C ILE A 77 -5.00 7.70 1.95
N LEU A 78 -4.20 7.31 2.94
CA LEU A 78 -3.26 6.20 2.83
C LEU A 78 -3.67 5.04 3.72
N VAL A 79 -3.28 3.84 3.32
CA VAL A 79 -3.36 2.62 4.13
C VAL A 79 -1.96 2.03 4.28
N GLY A 80 -1.61 1.65 5.53
CA GLY A 80 -0.35 0.99 5.84
C GLY A 80 -0.48 -0.53 5.77
N HIS A 81 0.53 -1.21 5.22
CA HIS A 81 0.63 -2.66 5.09
C HIS A 81 1.88 -3.18 5.79
N PHE A 82 1.69 -4.09 6.76
CA PHE A 82 2.77 -4.75 7.49
C PHE A 82 3.04 -6.12 6.84
N LEU A 83 3.66 -6.12 5.64
CA LEU A 83 3.87 -7.32 4.83
C LEU A 83 5.21 -8.00 5.08
N SER A 84 6.14 -7.32 5.74
CA SER A 84 7.44 -7.85 6.15
C SER A 84 7.88 -7.22 7.48
N SER A 85 8.84 -7.85 8.16
CA SER A 85 9.43 -7.31 9.39
C SER A 85 10.36 -6.10 9.15
N LYS A 86 10.67 -5.77 7.90
CA LYS A 86 11.70 -4.78 7.57
C LYS A 86 11.16 -3.37 7.36
N SER A 87 9.95 -3.21 6.85
CA SER A 87 9.37 -1.89 6.58
C SER A 87 7.85 -1.94 6.43
N VAL A 88 7.20 -0.87 6.85
CA VAL A 88 5.80 -0.62 6.52
C VAL A 88 5.73 -0.14 5.07
N MET A 89 4.83 -0.72 4.30
CA MET A 89 4.48 -0.25 2.96
C MET A 89 3.17 0.52 3.03
N PHE A 90 3.05 1.52 2.20
CA PHE A 90 1.86 2.36 2.10
C PHE A 90 1.20 2.19 0.74
N GLU A 91 -0.09 2.41 0.68
CA GLU A 91 -0.85 2.43 -0.56
C GLU A 91 -1.87 3.56 -0.52
N TYR A 92 -2.05 4.23 -1.67
CA TYR A 92 -3.09 5.24 -1.84
C TYR A 92 -4.46 4.57 -1.81
N ALA A 93 -5.29 4.97 -0.86
CA ALA A 93 -6.53 4.29 -0.49
C ALA A 93 -7.79 5.06 -0.88
N TYR A 94 -7.69 6.35 -1.22
CA TYR A 94 -8.86 7.16 -1.54
C TYR A 94 -9.65 6.56 -2.70
N GLY A 95 -10.94 6.32 -2.48
CA GLY A 95 -11.82 5.65 -3.45
C GLY A 95 -11.65 4.13 -3.56
N LYS A 96 -10.83 3.50 -2.71
CA LYS A 96 -10.64 2.04 -2.67
C LYS A 96 -11.25 1.43 -1.42
N THR A 97 -11.92 0.30 -1.59
CA THR A 97 -12.55 -0.45 -0.49
C THR A 97 -11.88 -1.80 -0.21
N SER A 98 -10.95 -2.23 -1.08
CA SER A 98 -10.31 -3.54 -0.92
C SER A 98 -8.83 -3.52 -1.31
N PHE A 99 -8.01 -4.20 -0.48
CA PHE A 99 -6.57 -4.37 -0.66
C PHE A 99 -6.23 -5.85 -0.58
N LYS A 100 -5.79 -6.47 -1.68
CA LYS A 100 -5.63 -7.92 -1.79
C LYS A 100 -4.25 -8.27 -2.34
N TYR A 101 -3.44 -9.01 -1.57
CA TYR A 101 -2.07 -9.35 -1.93
C TYR A 101 -1.73 -10.80 -1.66
N ALA A 102 -1.04 -11.44 -2.61
CA ALA A 102 -0.36 -12.71 -2.43
C ALA A 102 1.11 -12.44 -2.06
N ILE A 103 1.60 -13.12 -1.02
CA ILE A 103 2.93 -12.91 -0.45
C ILE A 103 3.68 -14.24 -0.47
N CYS A 104 4.86 -14.26 -1.10
CA CYS A 104 5.71 -15.44 -1.09
C CYS A 104 6.47 -15.54 0.24
N SER A 105 6.20 -16.59 1.02
CA SER A 105 6.87 -16.86 2.29
C SER A 105 8.38 -17.14 2.17
N LYS A 106 8.87 -17.45 0.94
CA LYS A 106 10.29 -17.76 0.69
C LYS A 106 11.11 -16.53 0.29
N CYS A 107 10.60 -15.69 -0.61
CA CYS A 107 11.36 -14.56 -1.15
C CYS A 107 10.74 -13.21 -0.86
N GLY A 108 9.61 -13.16 -0.16
CA GLY A 108 8.93 -11.92 0.19
C GLY A 108 8.25 -11.21 -1.00
N ARG A 109 8.23 -11.81 -2.19
CA ARG A 109 7.56 -11.19 -3.35
C ARG A 109 6.09 -10.96 -3.04
N ILE A 110 5.63 -9.74 -3.28
CA ILE A 110 4.25 -9.32 -3.13
C ILE A 110 3.65 -9.14 -4.52
N SER A 111 2.45 -9.63 -4.71
CA SER A 111 1.71 -9.51 -5.98
C SER A 111 0.25 -9.17 -5.68
N PRO A 112 -0.37 -8.22 -6.39
CA PRO A 112 -1.79 -7.91 -6.21
C PRO A 112 -2.65 -9.10 -6.67
N ILE A 113 -3.81 -9.27 -6.02
CA ILE A 113 -4.81 -10.28 -6.38
C ILE A 113 -6.00 -9.56 -7.01
N HIS A 114 -6.32 -9.91 -8.25
CA HIS A 114 -7.47 -9.40 -8.99
C HIS A 114 -8.59 -10.44 -8.99
N ASP A 115 -9.26 -10.63 -7.85
CA ASP A 115 -10.36 -11.59 -7.70
C ASP A 115 -11.60 -10.90 -7.13
N ARG A 116 -12.68 -10.93 -7.90
CA ARG A 116 -13.97 -10.37 -7.50
C ARG A 116 -14.76 -11.28 -6.56
N THR A 117 -14.40 -12.56 -6.45
CA THR A 117 -15.06 -13.51 -5.55
C THR A 117 -14.81 -13.14 -4.11
N LEU A 118 -13.59 -12.69 -3.78
CA LEU A 118 -13.25 -12.16 -2.46
C LEU A 118 -14.07 -10.91 -2.11
N ASP A 119 -14.25 -9.99 -3.07
CA ASP A 119 -15.07 -8.78 -2.85
C ASP A 119 -16.52 -9.15 -2.55
N ARG A 120 -17.08 -10.10 -3.30
CA ARG A 120 -18.44 -10.61 -3.05
C ARG A 120 -18.57 -11.31 -1.70
N ALA A 121 -17.58 -12.13 -1.33
CA ALA A 121 -17.60 -12.81 -0.04
C ALA A 121 -17.59 -11.82 1.13
N VAL A 122 -16.83 -10.73 1.05
CA VAL A 122 -16.81 -9.69 2.07
C VAL A 122 -18.07 -8.85 2.07
N SER A 123 -18.66 -8.56 0.92
CA SER A 123 -19.87 -7.72 0.81
C SER A 123 -21.10 -8.31 1.51
N VAL A 124 -21.16 -9.63 1.71
CA VAL A 124 -22.26 -10.30 2.42
C VAL A 124 -22.01 -10.42 3.93
N VAL A 125 -20.81 -10.07 4.42
CA VAL A 125 -20.50 -10.08 5.85
C VAL A 125 -21.25 -8.95 6.53
N LYS A 126 -22.15 -9.30 7.46
CA LYS A 126 -22.92 -8.33 8.26
C LYS A 126 -22.37 -8.30 9.67
N THR A 127 -21.97 -7.12 10.12
CA THR A 127 -21.64 -6.88 11.53
C THR A 127 -22.59 -5.81 12.06
N PRO A 128 -23.42 -6.12 13.07
CA PRO A 128 -24.51 -5.23 13.52
C PRO A 128 -24.05 -3.86 14.04
N ARG A 129 -22.76 -3.70 14.37
CA ARG A 129 -22.23 -2.50 15.01
C ARG A 129 -21.00 -1.91 14.32
N LEU A 130 -20.65 -2.39 13.11
CA LEU A 130 -19.47 -1.94 12.37
C LEU A 130 -19.81 -1.70 10.91
N HIS A 131 -19.56 -0.50 10.43
CA HIS A 131 -19.56 -0.16 9.01
C HIS A 131 -18.15 -0.31 8.45
N PHE A 132 -17.99 -1.12 7.39
CA PHE A 132 -16.69 -1.34 6.76
C PHE A 132 -16.32 -0.16 5.87
N ASN A 133 -15.20 0.48 6.15
CA ASN A 133 -14.60 1.47 5.25
C ASN A 133 -13.76 0.77 4.17
N PHE A 134 -12.99 -0.23 4.57
CA PHE A 134 -12.19 -1.07 3.67
C PHE A 134 -11.84 -2.40 4.35
N TYR A 135 -11.33 -3.35 3.55
CA TYR A 135 -10.76 -4.59 4.08
C TYR A 135 -9.41 -4.92 3.42
N LYS A 136 -8.61 -5.71 4.12
CA LYS A 136 -7.32 -6.21 3.63
C LYS A 136 -7.33 -7.74 3.62
N THR A 137 -6.84 -8.33 2.53
CA THR A 137 -6.64 -9.79 2.42
C THR A 137 -5.20 -10.08 2.05
N TYR A 138 -4.53 -10.90 2.85
CA TYR A 138 -3.18 -11.36 2.58
C TYR A 138 -3.17 -12.88 2.47
N ILE A 139 -2.74 -13.39 1.31
CA ILE A 139 -2.61 -14.82 1.06
C ILE A 139 -1.13 -15.16 1.00
N TYR A 140 -0.69 -16.05 1.89
CA TYR A 140 0.70 -16.50 1.96
C TYR A 140 0.88 -17.83 1.26
N GLY A 141 1.97 -17.96 0.49
CA GLY A 141 2.28 -19.18 -0.25
C GLY A 141 3.70 -19.16 -0.80
N ILE A 142 4.00 -20.05 -1.74
CA ILE A 142 5.29 -20.11 -2.42
C ILE A 142 5.11 -19.74 -3.88
N CYS A 143 5.80 -18.71 -4.37
CA CYS A 143 5.70 -18.31 -5.77
C CYS A 143 6.32 -19.36 -6.71
N ALA A 144 5.89 -19.38 -7.97
CA ALA A 144 6.32 -20.35 -8.96
C ALA A 144 7.85 -20.43 -9.16
N SER A 145 8.55 -19.30 -9.06
CA SER A 145 10.02 -19.29 -9.17
C SER A 145 10.70 -19.95 -7.96
N CYS A 146 10.19 -19.76 -6.74
CA CYS A 146 10.71 -20.42 -5.54
C CYS A 146 10.36 -21.91 -5.55
N ALA A 147 9.17 -22.31 -5.95
CA ALA A 147 8.77 -23.70 -6.07
C ALA A 147 9.63 -24.45 -7.10
N ARG A 148 9.95 -23.85 -8.24
CA ARG A 148 10.88 -24.43 -9.24
C ARG A 148 12.28 -24.62 -8.69
N LYS A 149 12.83 -23.63 -7.95
CA LYS A 149 14.14 -23.72 -7.31
C LYS A 149 14.20 -24.87 -6.28
N GLU A 150 13.14 -25.11 -5.54
CA GLU A 150 13.07 -26.23 -4.59
C GLU A 150 13.05 -27.58 -5.29
N LYS A 151 12.22 -27.73 -6.33
CA LYS A 151 12.19 -28.96 -7.13
C LYS A 151 13.57 -29.30 -7.73
N SER A 152 14.28 -28.30 -8.25
CA SER A 152 15.61 -28.52 -8.83
C SER A 152 16.68 -28.90 -7.78
N LYS A 153 16.57 -28.40 -6.53
CA LYS A 153 17.46 -28.79 -5.42
C LYS A 153 17.19 -30.23 -5.00
N LEU A 154 15.92 -30.64 -4.87
CA LEU A 154 15.55 -32.00 -4.51
C LEU A 154 16.04 -33.03 -5.56
N CYS A 155 15.89 -32.71 -6.84
CA CYS A 155 16.39 -33.57 -7.92
C CYS A 155 17.91 -33.75 -7.91
N LYS A 156 18.66 -32.71 -7.58
CA LYS A 156 20.13 -32.77 -7.43
C LYS A 156 20.57 -33.62 -6.24
N ILE A 157 19.86 -33.59 -5.11
CA ILE A 157 20.14 -34.40 -3.92
C ILE A 157 19.86 -35.86 -4.21
N GLN A 158 18.75 -36.19 -4.84
CA GLN A 158 18.40 -37.57 -5.22
C GLN A 158 19.40 -38.18 -6.18
N ASN A 159 19.96 -37.41 -7.11
CA ASN A 159 20.99 -37.88 -8.05
C ASN A 159 22.38 -38.06 -7.41
N LYS A 160 22.67 -37.35 -6.30
CA LYS A 160 23.92 -37.57 -5.53
C LYS A 160 23.88 -38.82 -4.66
N ASN A 161 22.71 -39.23 -4.18
CA ASN A 161 22.54 -40.43 -3.34
C ASN A 161 22.41 -41.73 -4.15
N LYS A 162 22.43 -41.66 -5.49
CA LYS A 162 22.38 -42.81 -6.41
C LYS A 162 23.76 -43.20 -6.97
N LYS A 163 24.83 -42.50 -6.57
CA LYS A 163 26.21 -42.84 -6.89
C LYS A 163 26.93 -43.35 -5.64
#